data_85215ba702daf897c771bc0b276273cf
#
_entry.id   85215ba702daf897c771bc0b276273cf
#
_cell.length_a   1.000
_cell.length_b   1.000
_cell.length_c   1.000
_cell.angle_alpha   90.00
_cell.angle_beta   90.00
_cell.angle_gamma   90.00
#
_symmetry.space_group_name_H-M   'P 1'
#
loop_
_entity.id
_entity.type
_entity.pdbx_description
1 polymer ?
#
loop_
_entity_poly.entity_id
_entity_poly.type
_entity_poly.pdbx_seq_one_letter_code
_entity_poly.pdbx_strand_id
1 'polypeptide(L)'
;MEMLNYQVSDGQSGIRIDRYLSEMNEELSRSYIQKLLKEQKITVNGSAVKANYKVQEGDEISVAVPDIKEPDILPEDIPLDILYEDDDVLIVNKPKGMVVHPSAGHTSGTLVNAIMFHCKDNLSGINGVLRPGIVHRIDKDTTGALLVCKNDNAHRNLAEQLKEHSIRRRYRAIVAGVLKEDEGTIEGPIGRHPIDRKKMAVNYKNGKGAVTHYKVLERFKNATYVECRLETGRTHQIRVHMTSIGHPLLGDEVYGSGKNPYHLQGQTLHAMILGFVHPSTGEYMEFTAPLPEYFVKLLEKLRK
;
A
#
# COMPACT_ATOMS: atom_id res chain seq x y z
N MET A 1 -10.23 11.35 -25.81
CA MET A 1 -9.85 10.05 -26.41
C MET A 1 -8.76 10.33 -27.43
N GLU A 2 -7.55 9.94 -27.13
CA GLU A 2 -6.38 10.13 -27.98
C GLU A 2 -6.27 8.97 -28.98
N MET A 3 -5.94 9.28 -30.24
CA MET A 3 -5.71 8.27 -31.28
C MET A 3 -4.24 8.25 -31.66
N LEU A 4 -3.58 7.13 -31.40
CA LEU A 4 -2.20 6.90 -31.82
C LEU A 4 -2.19 5.97 -33.01
N ASN A 5 -1.44 6.32 -34.07
CA ASN A 5 -1.33 5.52 -35.28
C ASN A 5 0.12 5.11 -35.53
N TYR A 6 0.32 3.85 -35.88
CA TYR A 6 1.63 3.28 -36.16
C TYR A 6 1.57 2.53 -37.49
N GLN A 7 2.65 2.57 -38.24
CA GLN A 7 2.85 1.75 -39.41
C GLN A 7 4.04 0.82 -39.19
N VAL A 8 3.84 -0.47 -39.42
CA VAL A 8 4.88 -1.47 -39.19
C VAL A 8 5.91 -1.39 -40.35
N SER A 9 7.15 -1.09 -39.98
CA SER A 9 8.27 -0.95 -40.94
C SER A 9 8.91 -2.30 -41.27
N ASP A 10 9.73 -2.31 -42.30
CA ASP A 10 10.57 -3.44 -42.68
C ASP A 10 11.45 -3.91 -41.50
N GLY A 11 11.56 -5.22 -41.32
CA GLY A 11 12.31 -5.84 -40.23
C GLY A 11 11.56 -5.97 -38.89
N GLN A 12 10.34 -5.45 -38.76
CA GLN A 12 9.53 -5.55 -37.52
C GLN A 12 8.45 -6.63 -37.58
N SER A 13 8.35 -7.35 -38.70
CA SER A 13 7.40 -8.44 -38.90
C SER A 13 7.59 -9.61 -37.92
N GLY A 14 6.49 -10.25 -37.53
CA GLY A 14 6.49 -11.43 -36.67
C GLY A 14 6.54 -11.17 -35.19
N ILE A 15 6.72 -9.91 -34.74
CA ILE A 15 6.66 -9.49 -33.35
C ILE A 15 5.19 -9.50 -32.89
N ARG A 16 4.91 -9.94 -31.70
CA ARG A 16 3.55 -9.86 -31.14
C ARG A 16 3.15 -8.39 -30.93
N ILE A 17 1.91 -8.05 -31.29
CA ILE A 17 1.40 -6.67 -31.24
C ILE A 17 1.51 -6.06 -29.84
N ASP A 18 1.31 -6.85 -28.76
CA ASP A 18 1.42 -6.36 -27.39
C ASP A 18 2.86 -5.98 -27.01
N ARG A 19 3.84 -6.63 -27.62
CA ARG A 19 5.26 -6.31 -27.46
C ARG A 19 5.68 -5.16 -28.38
N TYR A 20 5.30 -5.22 -29.64
CA TYR A 20 5.59 -4.18 -30.63
C TYR A 20 5.16 -2.80 -30.13
N LEU A 21 3.89 -2.65 -29.71
CA LEU A 21 3.37 -1.37 -29.23
C LEU A 21 4.04 -0.90 -27.92
N SER A 22 4.45 -1.81 -27.01
CA SER A 22 5.17 -1.43 -25.80
C SER A 22 6.62 -1.01 -26.04
N GLU A 23 7.21 -1.41 -27.16
CA GLU A 23 8.54 -0.96 -27.61
C GLU A 23 8.45 0.38 -28.37
N MET A 24 7.33 0.63 -29.07
CA MET A 24 7.10 1.86 -29.82
C MET A 24 6.63 3.03 -28.97
N ASN A 25 6.09 2.77 -27.78
CA ASN A 25 5.58 3.82 -26.88
C ASN A 25 5.83 3.44 -25.41
N GLU A 26 6.79 4.13 -24.78
CA GLU A 26 7.19 3.90 -23.39
C GLU A 26 6.10 4.25 -22.38
N GLU A 27 5.13 5.09 -22.73
CA GLU A 27 4.01 5.47 -21.87
C GLU A 27 2.93 4.38 -21.79
N LEU A 28 2.88 3.46 -22.77
CA LEU A 28 1.94 2.37 -22.81
C LEU A 28 2.54 1.07 -22.28
N SER A 29 2.27 0.74 -21.02
CA SER A 29 2.72 -0.54 -20.49
C SER A 29 2.08 -1.72 -21.24
N ARG A 30 2.83 -2.83 -21.40
CA ARG A 30 2.35 -4.04 -22.07
C ARG A 30 1.03 -4.57 -21.48
N SER A 31 0.83 -4.48 -20.17
CA SER A 31 -0.43 -4.88 -19.52
C SER A 31 -1.59 -3.98 -19.90
N TYR A 32 -1.35 -2.68 -20.09
CA TYR A 32 -2.36 -1.75 -20.55
C TYR A 32 -2.74 -1.98 -22.01
N ILE A 33 -1.74 -2.23 -22.88
CA ILE A 33 -1.97 -2.61 -24.30
C ILE A 33 -2.83 -3.88 -24.38
N GLN A 34 -2.55 -4.92 -23.58
CA GLN A 34 -3.36 -6.12 -23.53
C GLN A 34 -4.82 -5.86 -23.09
N LYS A 35 -5.03 -4.90 -22.19
CA LYS A 35 -6.37 -4.45 -21.81
C LYS A 35 -7.07 -3.77 -22.98
N LEU A 36 -6.40 -2.83 -23.67
CA LEU A 36 -6.95 -2.14 -24.84
C LEU A 36 -7.29 -3.12 -25.97
N LEU A 37 -6.46 -4.12 -26.23
CA LEU A 37 -6.75 -5.18 -27.20
C LEU A 37 -8.00 -5.99 -26.83
N LYS A 38 -8.16 -6.33 -25.55
CA LYS A 38 -9.35 -7.04 -25.05
C LYS A 38 -10.61 -6.18 -25.17
N GLU A 39 -10.49 -4.87 -25.01
CA GLU A 39 -11.57 -3.89 -25.15
C GLU A 39 -11.80 -3.45 -26.59
N GLN A 40 -11.11 -4.08 -27.58
CA GLN A 40 -11.18 -3.77 -29.01
C GLN A 40 -10.85 -2.29 -29.33
N LYS A 41 -10.00 -1.67 -28.52
CA LYS A 41 -9.51 -0.30 -28.69
C LYS A 41 -8.26 -0.22 -29.58
N ILE A 42 -7.74 -1.36 -30.02
CA ILE A 42 -6.61 -1.46 -30.94
C ILE A 42 -7.08 -2.25 -32.16
N THR A 43 -6.88 -1.65 -33.31
CA THR A 43 -7.20 -2.28 -34.62
C THR A 43 -5.95 -2.35 -35.49
N VAL A 44 -5.90 -3.35 -36.35
CA VAL A 44 -4.89 -3.49 -37.41
C VAL A 44 -5.65 -3.53 -38.74
N ASN A 45 -5.29 -2.64 -39.64
CA ASN A 45 -5.97 -2.49 -40.96
C ASN A 45 -7.49 -2.36 -40.77
N GLY A 46 -7.92 -1.60 -39.76
CA GLY A 46 -9.32 -1.38 -39.42
C GLY A 46 -10.03 -2.53 -38.67
N SER A 47 -9.36 -3.66 -38.40
CA SER A 47 -9.96 -4.84 -37.80
C SER A 47 -9.40 -5.08 -36.36
N ALA A 48 -10.27 -5.48 -35.42
CA ALA A 48 -9.85 -5.83 -34.06
C ALA A 48 -9.03 -7.13 -34.06
N VAL A 49 -7.92 -7.14 -33.31
CA VAL A 49 -7.01 -8.29 -33.21
C VAL A 49 -6.80 -8.76 -31.79
N LYS A 50 -6.30 -9.99 -31.62
CA LYS A 50 -5.94 -10.54 -30.29
C LYS A 50 -4.51 -10.16 -29.90
N ALA A 51 -4.18 -10.18 -28.61
CA ALA A 51 -2.86 -9.82 -28.09
C ALA A 51 -1.68 -10.68 -28.62
N ASN A 52 -1.96 -11.83 -29.15
CA ASN A 52 -0.96 -12.72 -29.78
C ASN A 52 -0.83 -12.50 -31.29
N TYR A 53 -1.55 -11.56 -31.88
CA TYR A 53 -1.37 -11.18 -33.29
C TYR A 53 0.09 -10.82 -33.54
N LYS A 54 0.64 -11.33 -34.63
CA LYS A 54 2.00 -11.03 -35.10
C LYS A 54 1.92 -9.97 -36.18
N VAL A 55 2.48 -8.80 -35.90
CA VAL A 55 2.46 -7.71 -36.87
C VAL A 55 3.19 -8.09 -38.17
N GLN A 56 2.72 -7.55 -39.27
CA GLN A 56 3.31 -7.73 -40.61
C GLN A 56 3.75 -6.37 -41.14
N GLU A 57 4.75 -6.37 -42.00
CA GLU A 57 5.17 -5.17 -42.70
C GLU A 57 4.02 -4.53 -43.46
N GLY A 58 3.89 -3.22 -43.32
CA GLY A 58 2.80 -2.44 -43.91
C GLY A 58 1.50 -2.42 -43.09
N ASP A 59 1.41 -3.18 -41.98
CA ASP A 59 0.24 -3.09 -41.09
C ASP A 59 0.05 -1.67 -40.55
N GLU A 60 -1.17 -1.15 -40.67
CA GLU A 60 -1.61 0.10 -40.08
C GLU A 60 -2.31 -0.20 -38.75
N ILE A 61 -1.69 0.21 -37.66
CA ILE A 61 -2.20 -0.02 -36.27
C ILE A 61 -2.76 1.26 -35.72
N SER A 62 -4.04 1.27 -35.34
CA SER A 62 -4.68 2.38 -34.66
C SER A 62 -4.97 1.99 -33.22
N VAL A 63 -4.53 2.83 -32.27
CA VAL A 63 -4.73 2.67 -30.83
C VAL A 63 -5.60 3.80 -30.31
N ALA A 64 -6.84 3.50 -29.92
CA ALA A 64 -7.71 4.43 -29.23
C ALA A 64 -7.40 4.39 -27.72
N VAL A 65 -6.65 5.37 -27.24
CA VAL A 65 -6.36 5.55 -25.81
C VAL A 65 -7.54 6.31 -25.19
N PRO A 66 -8.35 5.66 -24.33
CA PRO A 66 -9.40 6.37 -23.61
C PRO A 66 -8.77 7.46 -22.74
N ASP A 67 -9.42 8.61 -22.64
CA ASP A 67 -9.08 9.56 -21.59
C ASP A 67 -9.14 8.81 -20.27
N ILE A 68 -8.07 8.88 -19.49
CA ILE A 68 -8.06 8.40 -18.13
C ILE A 68 -9.03 9.31 -17.38
N LYS A 69 -10.29 8.87 -17.23
CA LYS A 69 -11.15 9.45 -16.19
C LYS A 69 -10.49 9.03 -14.88
N GLU A 70 -9.59 9.87 -14.39
CA GLU A 70 -9.20 9.76 -12.99
C GLU A 70 -10.51 9.81 -12.21
N PRO A 71 -10.78 8.82 -11.35
CA PRO A 71 -11.98 8.90 -10.51
C PRO A 71 -11.88 10.19 -9.72
N ASP A 72 -12.87 11.07 -9.86
CA ASP A 72 -12.99 12.26 -9.03
C ASP A 72 -13.07 11.83 -7.59
N ILE A 73 -11.98 11.99 -6.85
CA ILE A 73 -11.99 11.77 -5.42
C ILE A 73 -12.55 13.03 -4.80
N LEU A 74 -13.75 12.92 -4.26
CA LEU A 74 -14.41 14.07 -3.64
C LEU A 74 -13.97 14.21 -2.18
N PRO A 75 -13.73 15.45 -1.70
CA PRO A 75 -13.56 15.71 -0.28
C PRO A 75 -14.80 15.29 0.50
N GLU A 76 -14.62 14.63 1.64
CA GLU A 76 -15.72 14.20 2.52
C GLU A 76 -15.47 14.68 3.94
N ASP A 77 -16.49 15.23 4.60
CA ASP A 77 -16.46 15.67 6.00
C ASP A 77 -16.47 14.46 6.94
N ILE A 78 -15.30 13.82 7.06
CA ILE A 78 -15.07 12.67 7.94
C ILE A 78 -14.17 13.15 9.09
N PRO A 79 -14.60 13.01 10.35
CA PRO A 79 -13.79 13.42 11.50
C PRO A 79 -12.43 12.72 11.52
N LEU A 80 -11.36 13.50 11.73
CA LEU A 80 -9.99 13.03 11.89
C LEU A 80 -9.55 13.18 13.34
N ASP A 81 -8.94 12.13 13.88
CA ASP A 81 -8.21 12.19 15.13
C ASP A 81 -6.77 12.64 14.84
N ILE A 82 -6.50 13.93 15.06
CA ILE A 82 -5.24 14.60 14.68
C ILE A 82 -4.31 14.58 15.89
N LEU A 83 -3.13 13.98 15.73
CA LEU A 83 -2.07 13.96 16.73
C LEU A 83 -1.18 15.20 16.66
N TYR A 84 -0.98 15.74 15.47
CA TYR A 84 -0.20 16.95 15.20
C TYR A 84 -0.51 17.51 13.83
N GLU A 85 -0.44 18.81 13.69
CA GLU A 85 -0.56 19.52 12.41
C GLU A 85 0.23 20.83 12.42
N ASP A 86 0.92 21.11 11.31
CA ASP A 86 1.51 22.41 10.98
C ASP A 86 1.35 22.71 9.47
N ASP A 87 2.18 23.59 8.91
CA ASP A 87 2.11 23.98 7.49
C ASP A 87 2.68 22.91 6.55
N ASP A 88 3.51 21.97 7.05
CA ASP A 88 4.20 20.96 6.26
C ASP A 88 3.56 19.58 6.38
N VAL A 89 3.14 19.22 7.59
CA VAL A 89 2.73 17.85 7.90
C VAL A 89 1.44 17.80 8.72
N LEU A 90 0.71 16.71 8.53
CA LEU A 90 -0.43 16.32 9.35
C LEU A 90 -0.23 14.87 9.82
N ILE A 91 -0.29 14.62 11.11
CA ILE A 91 -0.19 13.28 11.71
C ILE A 91 -1.57 12.87 12.21
N VAL A 92 -2.12 11.82 11.60
CA VAL A 92 -3.46 11.32 11.91
C VAL A 92 -3.38 10.00 12.65
N ASN A 93 -4.14 9.83 13.73
CA ASN A 93 -4.40 8.54 14.35
C ASN A 93 -5.51 7.82 13.58
N LYS A 94 -5.12 7.05 12.56
CA LYS A 94 -6.09 6.39 11.67
C LYS A 94 -6.93 5.36 12.42
N PRO A 95 -8.26 5.43 12.35
CA PRO A 95 -9.13 4.43 12.95
C PRO A 95 -9.08 3.09 12.21
N LYS A 96 -9.60 2.05 12.88
CA LYS A 96 -9.82 0.73 12.27
C LYS A 96 -10.91 0.80 11.20
N GLY A 97 -10.80 -0.02 10.17
CA GLY A 97 -11.80 -0.10 9.08
C GLY A 97 -11.66 0.97 7.99
N MET A 98 -10.85 2.03 8.22
CA MET A 98 -10.63 3.09 7.23
C MET A 98 -9.49 2.71 6.27
N VAL A 99 -9.79 2.74 4.97
CA VAL A 99 -8.79 2.59 3.89
C VAL A 99 -8.06 3.91 3.71
N VAL A 100 -6.75 3.87 3.43
CA VAL A 100 -5.96 5.11 3.27
C VAL A 100 -6.34 5.86 1.99
N HIS A 101 -6.44 5.17 0.85
CA HIS A 101 -6.75 5.79 -0.44
C HIS A 101 -7.74 4.96 -1.23
N PRO A 102 -8.52 5.56 -2.13
CA PRO A 102 -9.50 4.86 -2.93
C PRO A 102 -8.91 3.67 -3.70
N SER A 103 -9.67 2.61 -3.76
CA SER A 103 -9.31 1.36 -4.46
C SER A 103 -10.57 0.64 -4.91
N ALA A 104 -10.42 -0.42 -5.72
CA ALA A 104 -11.56 -1.24 -6.14
C ALA A 104 -12.37 -1.73 -4.93
N GLY A 105 -13.65 -1.35 -4.88
CA GLY A 105 -14.57 -1.65 -3.76
C GLY A 105 -14.57 -0.64 -2.59
N HIS A 106 -13.73 0.41 -2.65
CA HIS A 106 -13.68 1.50 -1.67
C HIS A 106 -13.36 2.80 -2.40
N THR A 107 -14.36 3.43 -3.01
CA THR A 107 -14.22 4.67 -3.81
C THR A 107 -14.43 5.94 -2.98
N SER A 108 -15.01 5.81 -1.78
CA SER A 108 -15.36 6.88 -0.84
C SER A 108 -15.08 6.44 0.60
N GLY A 109 -15.22 7.32 1.57
CA GLY A 109 -15.01 7.03 2.98
C GLY A 109 -13.55 6.72 3.34
N THR A 110 -12.60 7.15 2.53
CA THR A 110 -11.17 6.88 2.75
C THR A 110 -10.49 8.01 3.52
N LEU A 111 -9.30 7.76 4.04
CA LEU A 111 -8.50 8.82 4.67
C LEU A 111 -8.22 9.97 3.68
N VAL A 112 -7.97 9.66 2.40
CA VAL A 112 -7.75 10.69 1.38
C VAL A 112 -8.96 11.61 1.24
N ASN A 113 -10.20 11.07 1.23
CA ASN A 113 -11.41 11.91 1.19
C ASN A 113 -11.47 12.86 2.39
N ALA A 114 -11.15 12.36 3.60
CA ALA A 114 -11.16 13.14 4.83
C ALA A 114 -10.08 14.24 4.85
N ILE A 115 -8.82 13.92 4.47
CA ILE A 115 -7.73 14.91 4.45
C ILE A 115 -7.94 15.97 3.36
N MET A 116 -8.53 15.63 2.21
CA MET A 116 -8.90 16.60 1.18
C MET A 116 -9.93 17.61 1.71
N PHE A 117 -10.90 17.17 2.50
CA PHE A 117 -11.87 18.06 3.13
C PHE A 117 -11.20 18.93 4.20
N HIS A 118 -10.36 18.34 5.05
CA HIS A 118 -9.70 19.04 6.15
C HIS A 118 -8.67 20.06 5.66
N CYS A 119 -7.75 19.64 4.79
CA CYS A 119 -6.64 20.47 4.30
C CYS A 119 -7.01 21.37 3.13
N LYS A 120 -8.14 21.13 2.46
CA LYS A 120 -8.57 21.83 1.24
C LYS A 120 -7.43 21.85 0.20
N ASP A 121 -6.98 23.04 -0.20
CA ASP A 121 -5.92 23.21 -1.21
C ASP A 121 -4.49 22.98 -0.67
N ASN A 122 -4.35 22.75 0.65
CA ASN A 122 -3.05 22.55 1.30
C ASN A 122 -2.69 21.05 1.38
N LEU A 123 -2.53 20.40 0.22
CA LEU A 123 -2.03 19.03 0.11
C LEU A 123 -1.04 18.92 -1.04
N SER A 124 0.01 18.10 -0.85
CA SER A 124 0.94 17.81 -1.94
C SER A 124 0.25 17.05 -3.07
N GLY A 125 0.44 17.54 -4.30
CA GLY A 125 -0.07 16.94 -5.52
C GLY A 125 0.86 15.90 -6.18
N ILE A 126 2.07 15.65 -5.64
CA ILE A 126 3.11 14.82 -6.30
C ILE A 126 2.62 13.43 -6.71
N ASN A 127 1.79 12.77 -5.90
CA ASN A 127 1.24 11.45 -6.21
C ASN A 127 -0.09 11.50 -6.99
N GLY A 128 -0.41 12.65 -7.59
CA GLY A 128 -1.62 12.89 -8.38
C GLY A 128 -2.90 12.93 -7.54
N VAL A 129 -4.02 13.08 -8.22
CA VAL A 129 -5.36 13.24 -7.62
C VAL A 129 -5.74 12.04 -6.73
N LEU A 130 -5.23 10.85 -7.03
CA LEU A 130 -5.59 9.61 -6.30
C LEU A 130 -4.95 9.49 -4.92
N ARG A 131 -3.87 10.22 -4.63
CA ARG A 131 -3.09 10.08 -3.38
C ARG A 131 -2.47 11.38 -2.90
N PRO A 132 -3.21 12.49 -2.88
CA PRO A 132 -2.65 13.76 -2.46
C PRO A 132 -2.10 13.64 -1.03
N GLY A 133 -0.87 14.13 -0.82
CA GLY A 133 -0.21 14.12 0.48
C GLY A 133 0.23 12.77 1.04
N ILE A 134 -0.06 11.64 0.38
CA ILE A 134 0.21 10.29 0.92
C ILE A 134 1.59 9.78 0.48
N VAL A 135 2.53 9.66 1.41
CA VAL A 135 3.88 9.10 1.21
C VAL A 135 4.01 7.65 1.67
N HIS A 136 3.17 7.20 2.61
CA HIS A 136 3.13 5.82 3.08
C HIS A 136 1.70 5.39 3.44
N ARG A 137 1.52 4.11 3.75
CA ARG A 137 0.20 3.57 4.08
C ARG A 137 0.28 2.50 5.15
N ILE A 138 -0.83 2.34 5.87
CA ILE A 138 -1.12 1.20 6.73
C ILE A 138 -2.39 0.51 6.23
N ASP A 139 -2.61 -0.74 6.61
CA ASP A 139 -3.74 -1.53 6.13
C ASP A 139 -5.08 -0.99 6.67
N LYS A 140 -6.19 -1.36 6.03
CA LYS A 140 -7.56 -0.96 6.41
C LYS A 140 -7.81 -1.12 7.92
N ASP A 141 -7.50 -2.31 8.46
CA ASP A 141 -7.77 -2.65 9.86
C ASP A 141 -6.57 -2.43 10.79
N THR A 142 -5.49 -1.86 10.29
CA THR A 142 -4.39 -1.34 11.11
C THR A 142 -4.73 0.07 11.57
N THR A 143 -4.61 0.31 12.86
CA THR A 143 -4.84 1.61 13.50
C THR A 143 -3.53 2.36 13.74
N GLY A 144 -3.60 3.65 14.10
CA GLY A 144 -2.48 4.43 14.61
C GLY A 144 -1.90 5.46 13.67
N ALA A 145 -0.70 5.94 14.00
CA ALA A 145 -0.08 7.10 13.40
C ALA A 145 0.19 6.93 11.89
N LEU A 146 -0.27 7.90 11.11
CA LEU A 146 -0.03 8.01 9.68
C LEU A 146 0.33 9.46 9.33
N LEU A 147 1.40 9.62 8.54
CA LEU A 147 1.94 10.89 8.08
C LEU A 147 1.29 11.29 6.75
N VAL A 148 0.89 12.56 6.69
CA VAL A 148 0.37 13.23 5.50
C VAL A 148 1.22 14.47 5.23
N CYS A 149 1.56 14.73 3.96
CA CYS A 149 2.34 15.89 3.53
C CYS A 149 1.40 16.97 2.99
N LYS A 150 1.46 18.17 3.55
CA LYS A 150 0.59 19.29 3.17
C LYS A 150 1.13 20.06 1.96
N ASN A 151 2.39 19.93 1.63
CA ASN A 151 3.00 20.55 0.46
C ASN A 151 4.04 19.65 -0.21
N ASP A 152 4.48 20.04 -1.41
CA ASP A 152 5.39 19.26 -2.24
C ASP A 152 6.81 19.17 -1.69
N ASN A 153 7.26 20.20 -0.94
CA ASN A 153 8.57 20.17 -0.29
C ASN A 153 8.61 19.10 0.80
N ALA A 154 7.62 19.11 1.68
CA ALA A 154 7.45 18.08 2.71
C ALA A 154 7.35 16.68 2.08
N HIS A 155 6.60 16.55 0.99
CA HIS A 155 6.44 15.28 0.30
C HIS A 155 7.77 14.72 -0.23
N ARG A 156 8.55 15.54 -0.94
CA ARG A 156 9.87 15.11 -1.48
C ARG A 156 10.83 14.71 -0.37
N ASN A 157 10.93 15.52 0.68
CA ASN A 157 11.83 15.27 1.80
C ASN A 157 11.45 13.99 2.55
N LEU A 158 10.17 13.82 2.91
CA LEU A 158 9.71 12.67 3.67
C LEU A 158 9.67 11.38 2.84
N ALA A 159 9.46 11.47 1.53
CA ALA A 159 9.60 10.33 0.62
C ALA A 159 11.07 9.85 0.54
N GLU A 160 12.04 10.75 0.55
CA GLU A 160 13.47 10.38 0.61
C GLU A 160 13.83 9.76 1.95
N GLN A 161 13.37 10.31 3.08
CA GLN A 161 13.55 9.69 4.40
C GLN A 161 12.94 8.28 4.47
N LEU A 162 11.78 8.04 3.82
CA LEU A 162 11.20 6.69 3.72
C LEU A 162 12.04 5.74 2.88
N LYS A 163 12.63 6.22 1.80
CA LYS A 163 13.51 5.47 0.89
C LYS A 163 14.84 5.11 1.58
N GLU A 164 15.39 6.03 2.36
CA GLU A 164 16.58 5.84 3.17
C GLU A 164 16.33 5.03 4.46
N HIS A 165 15.06 4.68 4.74
CA HIS A 165 14.64 3.97 5.95
C HIS A 165 14.95 4.71 7.26
N SER A 166 15.09 6.03 7.21
CA SER A 166 15.38 6.87 8.38
C SER A 166 14.14 7.20 9.22
N ILE A 167 12.93 7.07 8.67
CA ILE A 167 11.67 7.25 9.41
C ILE A 167 11.48 6.11 10.40
N ARG A 168 11.39 6.44 11.67
CA ARG A 168 11.14 5.50 12.76
C ARG A 168 9.69 5.08 12.76
N ARG A 169 9.44 3.76 12.63
CA ARG A 169 8.09 3.17 12.63
C ARG A 169 8.07 1.99 13.58
N ARG A 170 7.34 2.14 14.68
CA ARG A 170 7.12 1.04 15.65
C ARG A 170 5.65 0.71 15.75
N TYR A 171 5.38 -0.55 15.73
CA TYR A 171 4.03 -1.10 15.80
C TYR A 171 3.86 -1.94 17.05
N ARG A 172 2.63 -2.01 17.54
CA ARG A 172 2.19 -2.96 18.55
C ARG A 172 1.34 -4.02 17.88
N ALA A 173 1.60 -5.29 18.18
CA ALA A 173 0.84 -6.40 17.64
C ALA A 173 0.60 -7.47 18.71
N ILE A 174 -0.51 -8.19 18.60
CA ILE A 174 -0.76 -9.39 19.40
C ILE A 174 -0.81 -10.55 18.43
N VAL A 175 0.11 -11.51 18.61
CA VAL A 175 0.26 -12.67 17.73
C VAL A 175 -0.22 -13.94 18.42
N ALA A 176 -0.67 -14.90 17.63
CA ALA A 176 -1.08 -16.22 18.11
C ALA A 176 0.14 -17.07 18.55
N GLY A 177 -0.05 -17.82 19.62
CA GLY A 177 1.01 -18.66 20.19
C GLY A 177 2.04 -17.89 21.02
N VAL A 178 2.93 -18.64 21.66
CA VAL A 178 3.96 -18.10 22.55
C VAL A 178 5.30 -18.08 21.81
N LEU A 179 5.82 -16.89 21.54
CA LEU A 179 7.19 -16.71 21.02
C LEU A 179 8.19 -17.14 22.08
N LYS A 180 9.16 -17.96 21.72
CA LYS A 180 10.19 -18.47 22.64
C LYS A 180 11.23 -17.39 22.95
N GLU A 181 11.74 -16.78 21.89
CA GLU A 181 12.79 -15.76 21.97
C GLU A 181 12.19 -14.39 22.35
N ASP A 182 12.91 -13.62 23.18
CA ASP A 182 12.47 -12.29 23.61
C ASP A 182 12.50 -11.24 22.49
N GLU A 183 13.37 -11.42 21.53
CA GLU A 183 13.49 -10.58 20.36
C GLU A 183 13.97 -11.40 19.15
N GLY A 184 13.76 -10.88 17.95
CA GLY A 184 14.23 -11.52 16.75
C GLY A 184 14.07 -10.62 15.50
N THR A 185 14.74 -11.06 14.44
CA THR A 185 14.67 -10.43 13.13
C THR A 185 14.12 -11.42 12.12
N ILE A 186 13.12 -10.96 11.35
CA ILE A 186 12.52 -11.74 10.27
C ILE A 186 12.92 -11.08 8.96
N GLU A 187 13.74 -11.78 8.18
CA GLU A 187 14.17 -11.37 6.86
C GLU A 187 13.52 -12.27 5.82
N GLY A 188 12.88 -11.66 4.84
CA GLY A 188 12.24 -12.40 3.76
C GLY A 188 11.62 -11.48 2.72
N PRO A 189 11.89 -11.72 1.42
CA PRO A 189 11.33 -10.87 0.38
C PRO A 189 9.82 -11.05 0.29
N ILE A 190 9.07 -9.95 0.29
CA ILE A 190 7.61 -9.96 0.21
C ILE A 190 7.15 -9.67 -1.21
N GLY A 191 6.32 -10.54 -1.75
CA GLY A 191 5.69 -10.44 -3.06
C GLY A 191 4.26 -10.94 -3.06
N ARG A 192 3.60 -10.88 -4.21
CA ARG A 192 2.27 -11.47 -4.38
C ARG A 192 2.34 -12.98 -4.15
N HIS A 193 1.34 -13.51 -3.44
CA HIS A 193 1.22 -14.97 -3.28
C HIS A 193 1.06 -15.63 -4.66
N PRO A 194 1.76 -16.74 -4.94
CA PRO A 194 1.80 -17.32 -6.29
C PRO A 194 0.43 -17.80 -6.80
N ILE A 195 -0.45 -18.21 -5.90
CA ILE A 195 -1.78 -18.74 -6.24
C ILE A 195 -2.88 -17.73 -5.90
N ASP A 196 -2.93 -17.25 -4.66
CA ASP A 196 -3.96 -16.31 -4.19
C ASP A 196 -3.49 -14.86 -4.36
N ARG A 197 -3.89 -14.21 -5.46
CA ARG A 197 -3.49 -12.84 -5.79
C ARG A 197 -3.98 -11.78 -4.79
N LYS A 198 -4.91 -12.11 -3.89
CA LYS A 198 -5.37 -11.20 -2.83
C LYS A 198 -4.40 -11.16 -1.65
N LYS A 199 -3.52 -12.16 -1.54
CA LYS A 199 -2.52 -12.28 -0.48
C LYS A 199 -1.14 -11.85 -0.92
N MET A 200 -0.35 -11.47 0.07
CA MET A 200 1.11 -11.36 -0.02
C MET A 200 1.73 -12.60 0.62
N ALA A 201 2.97 -12.91 0.29
CA ALA A 201 3.72 -14.02 0.88
C ALA A 201 5.21 -13.69 0.92
N VAL A 202 5.98 -14.41 1.71
CA VAL A 202 7.43 -14.48 1.53
C VAL A 202 7.67 -15.18 0.19
N ASN A 203 8.27 -14.46 -0.76
CA ASN A 203 8.40 -14.89 -2.15
C ASN A 203 9.80 -14.60 -2.66
N TYR A 204 10.67 -15.59 -2.59
CA TYR A 204 12.07 -15.47 -3.00
C TYR A 204 12.27 -15.28 -4.51
N LYS A 205 11.26 -15.60 -5.33
CA LYS A 205 11.35 -15.48 -6.79
C LYS A 205 11.06 -14.06 -7.29
N ASN A 206 10.03 -13.40 -6.75
CA ASN A 206 9.51 -12.12 -7.24
C ASN A 206 9.23 -11.12 -6.11
N GLY A 207 9.68 -11.39 -4.89
CA GLY A 207 9.50 -10.51 -3.74
C GLY A 207 10.54 -9.39 -3.69
N LYS A 208 10.19 -8.31 -3.01
CA LYS A 208 11.11 -7.23 -2.66
C LYS A 208 11.61 -7.42 -1.24
N GLY A 209 12.90 -7.27 -1.00
CA GLY A 209 13.51 -7.41 0.31
C GLY A 209 12.72 -6.69 1.41
N ALA A 210 12.55 -7.37 2.54
CA ALA A 210 11.83 -6.85 3.68
C ALA A 210 12.46 -7.36 4.98
N VAL A 211 12.55 -6.47 5.99
CA VAL A 211 13.13 -6.74 7.30
C VAL A 211 12.20 -6.21 8.39
N THR A 212 11.84 -7.10 9.32
CA THR A 212 11.01 -6.79 10.49
C THR A 212 11.72 -7.29 11.75
N HIS A 213 11.99 -6.40 12.71
CA HIS A 213 12.46 -6.79 14.04
C HIS A 213 11.26 -6.86 14.97
N TYR A 214 11.24 -7.85 15.85
CA TYR A 214 10.25 -7.92 16.92
C TYR A 214 10.92 -7.98 18.29
N LYS A 215 10.22 -7.45 19.29
CA LYS A 215 10.56 -7.57 20.70
C LYS A 215 9.31 -7.97 21.47
N VAL A 216 9.41 -9.02 22.27
CA VAL A 216 8.33 -9.48 23.14
C VAL A 216 8.16 -8.48 24.30
N LEU A 217 6.93 -8.05 24.52
CA LEU A 217 6.55 -7.17 25.61
C LEU A 217 5.88 -7.95 26.73
N GLU A 218 5.02 -8.94 26.36
CA GLU A 218 4.31 -9.77 27.32
C GLU A 218 3.90 -11.09 26.68
N ARG A 219 4.00 -12.20 27.40
CA ARG A 219 3.55 -13.53 26.99
C ARG A 219 2.30 -13.93 27.74
N PHE A 220 1.32 -14.47 27.00
CA PHE A 220 0.09 -15.01 27.56
C PHE A 220 0.03 -16.52 27.30
N LYS A 221 -0.99 -17.21 27.80
CA LYS A 221 -1.16 -18.65 27.64
C LYS A 221 -1.10 -19.12 26.16
N ASN A 222 -1.73 -18.38 25.24
CA ASN A 222 -1.84 -18.76 23.82
C ASN A 222 -1.58 -17.59 22.87
N ALA A 223 -0.95 -16.52 23.34
CA ALA A 223 -0.66 -15.33 22.55
C ALA A 223 0.60 -14.62 23.06
N THR A 224 1.16 -13.75 22.23
CA THR A 224 2.27 -12.88 22.62
C THR A 224 2.02 -11.45 22.17
N TYR A 225 2.23 -10.50 23.06
CA TYR A 225 2.22 -9.06 22.77
C TYR A 225 3.62 -8.63 22.38
N VAL A 226 3.77 -8.03 21.21
CA VAL A 226 5.07 -7.66 20.64
C VAL A 226 5.11 -6.21 20.17
N GLU A 227 6.29 -5.63 20.22
CA GLU A 227 6.65 -4.46 19.42
C GLU A 227 7.31 -4.94 18.13
N CYS A 228 6.91 -4.37 16.99
CA CYS A 228 7.57 -4.60 15.70
C CYS A 228 8.20 -3.29 15.22
N ARG A 229 9.48 -3.33 14.85
CA ARG A 229 10.22 -2.24 14.19
C ARG A 229 10.46 -2.60 12.74
N LEU A 230 10.13 -1.69 11.84
CA LEU A 230 10.29 -1.89 10.39
C LEU A 230 11.53 -1.16 9.86
N GLU A 231 12.35 -1.86 9.09
CA GLU A 231 13.31 -1.20 8.19
C GLU A 231 12.64 -0.87 6.85
N THR A 232 11.86 -1.78 6.31
CA THR A 232 11.13 -1.63 5.05
C THR A 232 9.62 -1.49 5.30
N GLY A 233 8.85 -1.07 4.29
CA GLY A 233 7.40 -0.90 4.39
C GLY A 233 6.64 -1.61 3.25
N ARG A 234 6.74 -2.95 3.15
CA ARG A 234 6.02 -3.71 2.11
C ARG A 234 4.57 -3.95 2.54
N THR A 235 3.72 -4.12 1.55
CA THR A 235 2.29 -4.43 1.80
C THR A 235 2.15 -5.64 2.70
N HIS A 236 1.36 -5.53 3.78
CA HIS A 236 1.11 -6.56 4.79
C HIS A 236 2.38 -7.11 5.49
N GLN A 237 3.48 -6.36 5.52
CA GLN A 237 4.80 -6.88 5.91
C GLN A 237 4.81 -7.58 7.27
N ILE A 238 4.38 -6.92 8.34
CA ILE A 238 4.34 -7.52 9.69
C ILE A 238 3.45 -8.77 9.69
N ARG A 239 2.30 -8.70 9.06
CA ARG A 239 1.33 -9.80 8.98
C ARG A 239 1.92 -11.03 8.31
N VAL A 240 2.58 -10.85 7.15
CA VAL A 240 3.24 -11.92 6.39
C VAL A 240 4.44 -12.47 7.16
N HIS A 241 5.31 -11.62 7.70
CA HIS A 241 6.50 -12.03 8.42
C HIS A 241 6.15 -12.82 9.69
N MET A 242 5.23 -12.32 10.52
CA MET A 242 4.81 -13.04 11.74
C MET A 242 4.14 -14.38 11.39
N THR A 243 3.35 -14.42 10.30
CA THR A 243 2.76 -15.68 9.82
C THR A 243 3.83 -16.66 9.34
N SER A 244 4.89 -16.19 8.67
CA SER A 244 5.95 -17.07 8.14
C SER A 244 6.74 -17.79 9.24
N ILE A 245 6.78 -17.23 10.44
CA ILE A 245 7.38 -17.87 11.62
C ILE A 245 6.35 -18.62 12.51
N GLY A 246 5.11 -18.80 12.01
CA GLY A 246 4.07 -19.56 12.70
C GLY A 246 3.25 -18.78 13.73
N HIS A 247 3.41 -17.47 13.80
CA HIS A 247 2.74 -16.59 14.77
C HIS A 247 1.89 -15.50 14.08
N PRO A 248 0.80 -15.86 13.35
CA PRO A 248 -0.07 -14.87 12.72
C PRO A 248 -0.70 -13.93 13.75
N LEU A 249 -1.06 -12.72 13.32
CA LEU A 249 -1.71 -11.74 14.19
C LEU A 249 -3.11 -12.22 14.60
N LEU A 250 -3.51 -11.99 15.84
CA LEU A 250 -4.87 -12.30 16.29
C LEU A 250 -5.89 -11.47 15.48
N GLY A 251 -6.98 -12.11 15.08
CA GLY A 251 -8.04 -11.50 14.28
C GLY A 251 -7.70 -11.26 12.81
N ASP A 252 -6.53 -11.68 12.32
CA ASP A 252 -6.19 -11.55 10.90
C ASP A 252 -6.98 -12.56 10.07
N GLU A 253 -7.97 -12.06 9.31
CA GLU A 253 -8.85 -12.88 8.48
C GLU A 253 -8.16 -13.43 7.23
N VAL A 254 -7.03 -12.82 6.82
CA VAL A 254 -6.29 -13.19 5.59
C VAL A 254 -5.21 -14.22 5.90
N TYR A 255 -4.44 -14.03 6.97
CA TYR A 255 -3.28 -14.84 7.32
C TYR A 255 -3.46 -15.68 8.57
N GLY A 256 -4.51 -15.44 9.34
CA GLY A 256 -4.82 -16.19 10.55
C GLY A 256 -5.32 -17.62 10.29
N SER A 257 -5.45 -18.41 11.35
CA SER A 257 -5.94 -19.81 11.30
C SER A 257 -7.44 -19.95 11.06
N GLY A 258 -8.17 -18.84 10.85
CA GLY A 258 -9.63 -18.82 10.79
C GLY A 258 -10.34 -18.89 12.16
N LYS A 259 -9.63 -19.21 13.23
CA LYS A 259 -10.17 -19.19 14.60
C LYS A 259 -10.09 -17.77 15.16
N ASN A 260 -11.23 -17.23 15.60
CA ASN A 260 -11.31 -15.88 16.18
C ASN A 260 -12.09 -15.92 17.52
N PRO A 261 -11.51 -16.52 18.57
CA PRO A 261 -12.20 -16.71 19.86
C PRO A 261 -12.47 -15.40 20.61
N TYR A 262 -11.86 -14.31 20.17
CA TYR A 262 -12.02 -12.97 20.77
C TYR A 262 -12.99 -12.09 19.97
N HIS A 263 -13.59 -12.58 18.90
CA HIS A 263 -14.50 -11.85 18.01
C HIS A 263 -13.91 -10.54 17.48
N LEU A 264 -12.63 -10.57 17.11
CA LEU A 264 -11.91 -9.42 16.58
C LEU A 264 -12.34 -9.13 15.14
N GLN A 265 -12.47 -7.87 14.81
CA GLN A 265 -12.70 -7.41 13.44
C GLN A 265 -11.36 -7.00 12.81
N GLY A 266 -10.74 -7.91 12.06
CA GLY A 266 -9.42 -7.69 11.45
C GLY A 266 -8.25 -7.83 12.44
N GLN A 267 -7.03 -7.71 11.90
CA GLN A 267 -5.77 -7.92 12.62
C GLN A 267 -5.58 -6.98 13.82
N THR A 268 -4.97 -7.49 14.88
CA THR A 268 -4.55 -6.71 16.04
C THR A 268 -3.16 -6.12 15.78
N LEU A 269 -3.14 -4.99 15.07
CA LEU A 269 -1.95 -4.25 14.68
C LEU A 269 -2.18 -2.75 14.82
N HIS A 270 -1.23 -2.05 15.44
CA HIS A 270 -1.32 -0.63 15.72
C HIS A 270 0.01 0.07 15.45
N ALA A 271 0.02 1.10 14.61
CA ALA A 271 1.16 1.97 14.34
C ALA A 271 1.34 2.93 15.54
N MET A 272 2.13 2.49 16.53
CA MET A 272 2.26 3.15 17.83
C MET A 272 3.13 4.39 17.77
N ILE A 273 4.29 4.30 17.12
CA ILE A 273 5.28 5.38 17.07
C ILE A 273 5.64 5.69 15.63
N LEU A 274 5.63 6.98 15.32
CA LEU A 274 6.09 7.54 14.07
C LEU A 274 7.05 8.69 14.37
N GLY A 275 8.32 8.57 13.92
CA GLY A 275 9.35 9.61 14.09
C GLY A 275 10.07 9.90 12.79
N PHE A 276 10.32 11.17 12.52
CA PHE A 276 10.97 11.67 11.31
C PHE A 276 11.68 12.99 11.58
N VAL A 277 12.57 13.39 10.68
CA VAL A 277 13.15 14.74 10.67
C VAL A 277 12.20 15.68 9.95
N HIS A 278 11.78 16.74 10.59
CA HIS A 278 10.81 17.69 10.05
C HIS A 278 11.37 18.39 8.79
N PRO A 279 10.62 18.44 7.68
CA PRO A 279 11.14 18.85 6.38
C PRO A 279 11.63 20.29 6.30
N SER A 280 11.06 21.21 7.09
CA SER A 280 11.44 22.63 7.08
C SER A 280 12.35 23.01 8.24
N THR A 281 12.16 22.47 9.44
CA THR A 281 12.97 22.83 10.61
C THR A 281 14.24 22.01 10.76
N GLY A 282 14.29 20.80 10.18
CA GLY A 282 15.39 19.86 10.35
C GLY A 282 15.44 19.20 11.74
N GLU A 283 14.45 19.45 12.60
CA GLU A 283 14.38 18.86 13.94
C GLU A 283 13.74 17.47 13.90
N TYR A 284 14.24 16.56 14.74
CA TYR A 284 13.60 15.25 14.89
C TYR A 284 12.33 15.36 15.72
N MET A 285 11.23 14.86 15.18
CA MET A 285 9.93 14.81 15.84
C MET A 285 9.45 13.37 15.96
N GLU A 286 8.80 13.04 17.08
CA GLU A 286 8.25 11.70 17.33
C GLU A 286 6.86 11.81 17.94
N PHE A 287 5.92 11.04 17.37
CA PHE A 287 4.52 11.03 17.76
C PHE A 287 4.12 9.63 18.20
N THR A 288 3.35 9.56 19.28
CA THR A 288 2.80 8.31 19.81
C THR A 288 1.28 8.33 19.67
N ALA A 289 0.73 7.38 18.91
CA ALA A 289 -0.71 7.15 18.84
C ALA A 289 -1.15 6.30 20.06
N PRO A 290 -2.22 6.68 20.78
CA PRO A 290 -2.72 5.89 21.90
C PRO A 290 -3.28 4.55 21.40
N LEU A 291 -3.08 3.48 22.20
CA LEU A 291 -3.68 2.19 21.89
C LEU A 291 -5.21 2.30 21.86
N PRO A 292 -5.87 1.80 20.81
CA PRO A 292 -7.32 1.86 20.73
C PRO A 292 -7.98 0.95 21.79
N GLU A 293 -9.17 1.30 22.21
CA GLU A 293 -9.91 0.61 23.28
C GLU A 293 -10.01 -0.90 23.10
N TYR A 294 -10.28 -1.36 21.86
CA TYR A 294 -10.37 -2.79 21.57
C TYR A 294 -9.06 -3.54 21.84
N PHE A 295 -7.92 -2.88 21.63
CA PHE A 295 -6.60 -3.44 21.85
C PHE A 295 -6.33 -3.57 23.36
N VAL A 296 -6.63 -2.52 24.12
CA VAL A 296 -6.49 -2.50 25.58
C VAL A 296 -7.38 -3.58 26.23
N LYS A 297 -8.66 -3.65 25.85
CA LYS A 297 -9.60 -4.69 26.32
C LYS A 297 -9.12 -6.11 26.00
N LEU A 298 -8.51 -6.31 24.82
CA LEU A 298 -7.95 -7.60 24.48
C LEU A 298 -6.75 -7.98 25.38
N LEU A 299 -5.83 -7.04 25.62
CA LEU A 299 -4.72 -7.27 26.55
C LEU A 299 -5.21 -7.64 27.96
N GLU A 300 -6.19 -6.92 28.48
CA GLU A 300 -6.80 -7.22 29.79
C GLU A 300 -7.43 -8.63 29.83
N LYS A 301 -8.10 -9.04 28.73
CA LYS A 301 -8.69 -10.37 28.61
C LYS A 301 -7.65 -11.48 28.53
N LEU A 302 -6.50 -11.24 27.88
CA LEU A 302 -5.43 -12.20 27.75
C LEU A 302 -4.62 -12.41 29.04
N ARG A 303 -4.64 -11.42 29.95
CA ARG A 303 -4.00 -11.48 31.27
C ARG A 303 -4.77 -12.32 32.31
N LYS A 304 -6.06 -12.52 32.06
CA LYS A 304 -6.96 -13.38 32.88
C LYS A 304 -6.84 -14.85 32.46
#